data_92cc90732af5d9c84a2d58bc3b4b2259
#
_entry.id   92cc90732af5d9c84a2d58bc3b4b2259
#
_cell.length_a   1.000
_cell.length_b   1.000
_cell.length_c   1.000
_cell.angle_alpha   90.00
_cell.angle_beta   90.00
_cell.angle_gamma   90.00
#
_symmetry.space_group_name_H-M   'P 1'
#
loop_
_entity.id
_entity.type
_entity.pdbx_description
1 polymer ?
#
loop_
_entity_poly.entity_id
_entity_poly.type
_entity_poly.pdbx_seq_one_letter_code
_entity_poly.pdbx_strand_id
1 'polypeptide(L)'
;MPTSKRLELTKILKATNAGWKAKVTKKEYSLGYVPGPEEHSLVTREMLARSNNQQFMAAAAVGGPGYPASFDWRNAAGHNYVTPIRDQKQCGSCVAFGCVASVEANVRVQKHQPTLNINLSEADLFFCHDGVQGGSCGHGWNVNPALTVFKNSGVPDEKCFPYSDHDQPCKRCADWKKRAVKIKAFHAITVTGAMKAWLAKYGPLVTCFTVYSDFFSYHTGIYRHVSGVLKGGHCVSCVGYNDIQRYWICKNSWGPAWGDHGFFKIAYGQVGIDAIMWGVEV
;
A
#
# COMPACT_ATOMS: atom_id res chain seq x y z
N MET A 1 7.41 -24.02 5.74
CA MET A 1 7.90 -24.25 7.12
C MET A 1 7.66 -25.69 7.47
N PRO A 2 8.62 -26.39 8.13
CA PRO A 2 8.37 -27.68 8.74
C PRO A 2 7.24 -27.57 9.76
N THR A 3 6.52 -28.63 10.01
CA THR A 3 5.39 -28.73 10.95
C THR A 3 5.74 -28.21 12.36
N SER A 4 7.00 -28.29 12.78
CA SER A 4 7.52 -27.80 14.06
C SER A 4 7.46 -26.25 14.18
N LYS A 5 7.85 -25.50 13.14
CA LYS A 5 7.82 -24.03 13.17
C LYS A 5 6.39 -23.46 13.20
N ARG A 6 5.43 -24.20 12.65
CA ARG A 6 4.01 -23.86 12.73
C ARG A 6 3.43 -23.96 14.12
N LEU A 7 3.70 -25.10 14.77
CA LEU A 7 3.27 -25.33 16.15
C LEU A 7 3.86 -24.23 17.05
N GLU A 8 5.07 -23.80 16.76
CA GLU A 8 5.76 -22.72 17.48
C GLU A 8 5.05 -21.38 17.31
N LEU A 9 4.77 -20.94 16.08
CA LEU A 9 4.05 -19.67 15.84
C LEU A 9 2.66 -19.68 16.48
N THR A 10 1.91 -20.77 16.37
CA THR A 10 0.58 -20.89 16.99
C THR A 10 0.66 -20.85 18.53
N LYS A 11 1.68 -21.43 19.13
CA LYS A 11 1.95 -21.35 20.57
C LYS A 11 2.27 -19.93 21.00
N ILE A 12 3.14 -19.24 20.24
CA ILE A 12 3.51 -17.84 20.51
C ILE A 12 2.27 -16.94 20.41
N LEU A 13 1.45 -17.07 19.37
CA LEU A 13 0.23 -16.28 19.21
C LEU A 13 -0.75 -16.45 20.38
N LYS A 14 -0.88 -17.67 20.90
CA LYS A 14 -1.69 -17.95 22.09
C LYS A 14 -1.06 -17.35 23.37
N ALA A 15 0.24 -17.55 23.55
CA ALA A 15 0.95 -17.07 24.73
C ALA A 15 1.01 -15.54 24.82
N THR A 16 1.10 -14.85 23.69
CA THR A 16 1.18 -13.38 23.62
C THR A 16 -0.19 -12.72 23.51
N ASN A 17 -1.28 -13.47 23.42
CA ASN A 17 -2.63 -12.97 23.14
C ASN A 17 -2.64 -12.01 21.94
N ALA A 18 -1.97 -12.39 20.86
CA ALA A 18 -1.57 -11.51 19.76
C ALA A 18 -2.73 -10.89 18.97
N GLY A 19 -3.96 -11.39 19.14
CA GLY A 19 -5.17 -10.82 18.52
C GLY A 19 -5.32 -11.13 17.03
N TRP A 20 -4.47 -12.04 16.46
CA TRP A 20 -4.58 -12.49 15.08
C TRP A 20 -4.36 -14.01 14.93
N LYS A 21 -4.74 -14.55 13.78
CA LYS A 21 -4.66 -15.97 13.46
C LYS A 21 -3.73 -16.20 12.28
N ALA A 22 -2.91 -17.25 12.36
CA ALA A 22 -2.05 -17.69 11.29
C ALA A 22 -2.68 -18.84 10.49
N LYS A 23 -2.55 -18.81 9.16
CA LYS A 23 -2.77 -19.94 8.26
C LYS A 23 -1.42 -20.39 7.74
N VAL A 24 -1.13 -21.68 7.83
CA VAL A 24 0.15 -22.20 7.36
C VAL A 24 0.30 -22.00 5.87
N THR A 25 1.37 -21.37 5.49
CA THR A 25 1.82 -21.33 4.11
C THR A 25 3.26 -21.81 4.01
N LYS A 26 3.57 -22.57 2.96
CA LYS A 26 4.96 -22.83 2.54
C LYS A 26 5.42 -21.76 1.53
N LYS A 27 4.49 -20.92 1.08
CA LYS A 27 4.76 -19.90 0.07
C LYS A 27 5.52 -18.75 0.73
N GLU A 28 6.65 -18.39 0.19
CA GLU A 28 7.32 -17.12 0.41
C GLU A 28 6.80 -16.12 -0.62
N TYR A 29 6.71 -14.87 -0.22
CA TYR A 29 6.18 -13.80 -1.07
C TYR A 29 7.30 -12.83 -1.38
N SER A 30 7.33 -12.33 -2.60
CA SER A 30 8.31 -11.34 -3.02
C SER A 30 8.02 -9.98 -2.38
N LEU A 31 9.10 -9.32 -1.99
CA LEU A 31 9.14 -8.01 -1.38
C LEU A 31 10.04 -7.12 -2.25
N GLY A 32 9.79 -5.83 -2.29
CA GLY A 32 10.55 -4.97 -3.19
C GLY A 32 10.46 -3.48 -2.84
N TYR A 33 10.01 -3.14 -1.64
CA TYR A 33 10.11 -1.78 -1.17
C TYR A 33 11.53 -1.50 -0.67
N VAL A 34 12.17 -0.51 -1.29
CA VAL A 34 13.46 0.04 -0.88
C VAL A 34 13.21 1.48 -0.43
N PRO A 35 13.48 1.83 0.84
CA PRO A 35 13.37 3.21 1.30
C PRO A 35 14.27 4.13 0.47
N GLY A 36 13.72 5.23 -0.03
CA GLY A 36 14.51 6.27 -0.70
C GLY A 36 15.41 7.02 0.29
N PRO A 37 16.44 7.74 -0.19
CA PRO A 37 17.33 8.54 0.67
C PRO A 37 16.56 9.55 1.53
N GLU A 38 15.49 10.11 1.00
CA GLU A 38 14.61 11.04 1.71
C GLU A 38 13.81 10.35 2.81
N GLU A 39 13.39 9.11 2.62
CA GLU A 39 12.63 8.32 3.58
C GLU A 39 13.50 7.89 4.76
N HIS A 40 14.78 7.54 4.51
CA HIS A 40 15.77 7.34 5.58
C HIS A 40 16.00 8.61 6.40
N SER A 41 15.95 9.78 5.76
CA SER A 41 16.11 11.06 6.45
C SER A 41 14.82 11.50 7.19
N LEU A 42 13.66 11.01 6.79
CA LEU A 42 12.35 11.30 7.41
C LEU A 42 12.14 10.54 8.72
N VAL A 43 12.72 9.36 8.85
CA VAL A 43 12.79 8.63 10.14
C VAL A 43 13.60 9.44 11.19
N THR A 44 14.47 10.34 10.72
CA THR A 44 15.30 11.22 11.56
C THR A 44 14.85 12.69 11.60
N ARG A 45 13.78 13.07 10.88
CA ARG A 45 13.41 14.51 10.77
C ARG A 45 11.92 14.80 10.92
N GLU A 46 11.60 15.33 12.09
CA GLU A 46 10.46 16.21 12.34
C GLU A 46 10.29 17.39 11.34
N MET A 47 11.25 17.66 10.46
CA MET A 47 11.28 18.91 9.67
C MET A 47 10.44 18.88 8.38
N LEU A 48 10.34 17.75 7.66
CA LEU A 48 9.47 17.63 6.49
C LEU A 48 7.97 17.55 6.90
N ALA A 49 7.68 17.05 8.09
CA ALA A 49 6.35 17.09 8.69
C ALA A 49 5.81 18.51 8.81
N ARG A 50 6.67 19.51 8.98
CA ARG A 50 6.25 20.90 9.21
C ARG A 50 5.84 21.65 7.94
N SER A 51 6.44 21.43 6.77
CA SER A 51 6.15 22.27 5.60
C SER A 51 4.93 21.82 4.79
N ASN A 52 4.76 20.50 4.59
CA ASN A 52 3.66 19.97 3.76
C ASN A 52 2.40 19.63 4.58
N ASN A 53 2.56 19.32 5.88
CA ASN A 53 1.42 19.05 6.76
C ASN A 53 0.78 20.31 7.35
N GLN A 54 1.44 21.48 7.33
CA GLN A 54 0.87 22.69 7.96
C GLN A 54 -0.45 23.14 7.31
N GLN A 55 -0.55 23.10 5.98
CA GLN A 55 -1.80 23.46 5.29
C GLN A 55 -2.90 22.43 5.51
N PHE A 56 -2.54 21.14 5.54
CA PHE A 56 -3.50 20.06 5.78
C PHE A 56 -3.91 19.98 7.25
N MET A 57 -2.98 20.17 8.18
CA MET A 57 -3.24 20.22 9.62
C MET A 57 -4.05 21.49 10.01
N ALA A 58 -3.85 22.61 9.34
CA ALA A 58 -4.68 23.80 9.55
C ALA A 58 -6.14 23.59 9.14
N ALA A 59 -6.40 22.81 8.08
CA ALA A 59 -7.75 22.43 7.67
C ALA A 59 -8.40 21.38 8.59
N ALA A 60 -7.60 20.51 9.22
CA ALA A 60 -8.07 19.50 10.18
C ALA A 60 -8.22 20.02 11.62
N ALA A 61 -7.57 21.14 11.97
CA ALA A 61 -7.54 21.68 13.34
C ALA A 61 -8.76 22.53 13.71
N VAL A 62 -9.62 22.86 12.75
CA VAL A 62 -10.82 23.68 13.00
C VAL A 62 -12.00 22.77 13.27
N GLY A 63 -12.13 22.21 14.52
CA GLY A 63 -13.37 21.59 14.96
C GLY A 63 -13.34 20.14 15.45
N GLY A 64 -12.28 19.69 16.12
CA GLY A 64 -12.11 18.29 16.57
C GLY A 64 -11.50 17.40 15.48
N PRO A 65 -11.30 16.08 15.72
CA PRO A 65 -10.82 15.21 14.66
C PRO A 65 -11.88 15.16 13.55
N GLY A 66 -11.69 15.93 12.48
CA GLY A 66 -12.63 16.06 11.36
C GLY A 66 -12.78 14.78 10.52
N TYR A 67 -12.70 13.61 11.16
CA TYR A 67 -12.84 12.29 10.57
C TYR A 67 -13.56 11.32 11.54
N PRO A 68 -14.30 10.32 11.03
CA PRO A 68 -15.03 9.37 11.87
C PRO A 68 -14.07 8.44 12.65
N ALA A 69 -14.57 7.83 13.74
CA ALA A 69 -13.81 6.86 14.55
C ALA A 69 -13.43 5.58 13.79
N SER A 70 -14.10 5.28 12.68
CA SER A 70 -13.72 4.20 11.75
C SER A 70 -14.13 4.55 10.33
N PHE A 71 -13.36 4.10 9.36
CA PHE A 71 -13.64 4.33 7.95
C PHE A 71 -13.10 3.18 7.09
N ASP A 72 -13.81 2.83 6.02
CA ASP A 72 -13.43 1.74 5.12
C ASP A 72 -13.96 1.98 3.70
N TRP A 73 -13.08 2.22 2.74
CA TRP A 73 -13.43 2.43 1.33
C TRP A 73 -14.04 1.20 0.64
N ARG A 74 -13.94 0.02 1.24
CA ARG A 74 -14.61 -1.19 0.75
C ARG A 74 -16.13 -1.14 0.99
N ASN A 75 -16.58 -0.27 1.90
CA ASN A 75 -17.99 -0.06 2.21
C ASN A 75 -18.24 1.39 2.65
N ALA A 76 -17.88 2.35 1.82
CA ALA A 76 -18.15 3.77 2.08
C ALA A 76 -19.56 4.12 1.59
N ALA A 77 -20.48 4.43 2.51
CA ALA A 77 -21.89 4.70 2.22
C ALA A 77 -22.55 3.58 1.37
N GLY A 78 -22.22 2.31 1.64
CA GLY A 78 -22.75 1.15 0.90
C GLY A 78 -22.04 0.84 -0.43
N HIS A 79 -21.00 1.58 -0.80
CA HIS A 79 -20.27 1.40 -2.04
C HIS A 79 -18.84 0.94 -1.83
N ASN A 80 -18.35 0.06 -2.71
CA ASN A 80 -16.95 -0.38 -2.71
C ASN A 80 -16.15 0.41 -3.77
N TYR A 81 -15.22 1.26 -3.31
CA TYR A 81 -14.32 2.01 -4.18
C TYR A 81 -12.99 1.31 -4.45
N VAL A 82 -12.70 0.22 -3.74
CA VAL A 82 -11.45 -0.52 -3.87
C VAL A 82 -11.52 -1.46 -5.07
N THR A 83 -10.48 -1.44 -5.91
CA THR A 83 -10.38 -2.33 -7.07
C THR A 83 -10.02 -3.78 -6.65
N PRO A 84 -10.23 -4.79 -7.52
CA PRO A 84 -9.95 -6.20 -7.20
C PRO A 84 -8.53 -6.45 -6.70
N ILE A 85 -8.36 -7.49 -5.89
CA ILE A 85 -7.05 -7.95 -5.41
C ILE A 85 -6.22 -8.47 -6.59
N ARG A 86 -4.94 -8.08 -6.62
CA ARG A 86 -3.95 -8.50 -7.61
C ARG A 86 -2.89 -9.41 -6.97
N ASP A 87 -2.07 -10.03 -7.80
CA ASP A 87 -0.96 -10.89 -7.35
C ASP A 87 0.34 -10.52 -8.09
N GLN A 88 1.29 -9.92 -7.37
CA GLN A 88 2.63 -9.59 -7.88
C GLN A 88 3.52 -10.83 -8.09
N LYS A 89 3.11 -11.99 -7.58
CA LYS A 89 3.79 -13.27 -7.65
C LYS A 89 5.26 -13.19 -7.17
N GLN A 90 6.25 -13.60 -8.01
CA GLN A 90 7.66 -13.73 -7.62
C GLN A 90 8.53 -12.50 -8.00
N CYS A 91 7.94 -11.36 -8.25
CA CYS A 91 8.64 -10.13 -8.57
C CYS A 91 8.55 -9.11 -7.43
N GLY A 92 9.65 -8.41 -7.13
CA GLY A 92 9.73 -7.34 -6.13
C GLY A 92 9.01 -6.05 -6.52
N SER A 93 7.85 -6.14 -7.17
CA SER A 93 7.10 -5.02 -7.74
C SER A 93 6.03 -4.42 -6.81
N CYS A 94 6.07 -4.71 -5.51
CA CYS A 94 5.05 -4.29 -4.55
C CYS A 94 4.79 -2.77 -4.54
N VAL A 95 5.79 -1.94 -4.81
CA VAL A 95 5.62 -0.48 -4.91
C VAL A 95 4.69 -0.12 -6.08
N ALA A 96 4.88 -0.75 -7.25
CA ALA A 96 3.98 -0.52 -8.38
C ALA A 96 2.54 -0.95 -8.04
N PHE A 97 2.35 -2.13 -7.43
CA PHE A 97 1.04 -2.62 -7.01
C PHE A 97 0.38 -1.73 -5.96
N GLY A 98 1.11 -1.28 -4.94
CA GLY A 98 0.60 -0.37 -3.91
C GLY A 98 0.20 0.99 -4.47
N CYS A 99 1.03 1.57 -5.36
CA CYS A 99 0.74 2.85 -6.02
C CYS A 99 -0.45 2.73 -6.97
N VAL A 100 -0.46 1.72 -7.86
CA VAL A 100 -1.58 1.48 -8.81
C VAL A 100 -2.88 1.28 -8.05
N ALA A 101 -2.92 0.41 -7.05
CA ALA A 101 -4.12 0.16 -6.26
C ALA A 101 -4.66 1.42 -5.58
N SER A 102 -3.77 2.27 -5.06
CA SER A 102 -4.15 3.54 -4.43
C SER A 102 -4.66 4.56 -5.45
N VAL A 103 -3.98 4.71 -6.59
CA VAL A 103 -4.41 5.63 -7.67
C VAL A 103 -5.76 5.22 -8.23
N GLU A 104 -5.96 3.93 -8.56
CA GLU A 104 -7.24 3.41 -9.07
C GLU A 104 -8.41 3.70 -8.12
N ALA A 105 -8.23 3.43 -6.83
CA ALA A 105 -9.25 3.69 -5.83
C ALA A 105 -9.50 5.20 -5.67
N ASN A 106 -8.45 6.04 -5.67
CA ASN A 106 -8.59 7.50 -5.64
C ASN A 106 -9.32 8.05 -6.87
N VAL A 107 -9.09 7.49 -8.07
CA VAL A 107 -9.88 7.84 -9.28
C VAL A 107 -11.36 7.57 -9.06
N ARG A 108 -11.72 6.39 -8.52
CA ARG A 108 -13.10 6.05 -8.20
C ARG A 108 -13.71 7.00 -7.16
N VAL A 109 -12.97 7.28 -6.09
CA VAL A 109 -13.41 8.16 -4.99
C VAL A 109 -13.60 9.59 -5.47
N GLN A 110 -12.59 10.19 -6.08
CA GLN A 110 -12.61 11.61 -6.45
C GLN A 110 -13.54 11.90 -7.64
N LYS A 111 -13.86 10.88 -8.46
CA LYS A 111 -14.89 10.96 -9.49
C LYS A 111 -16.30 10.51 -9.02
N HIS A 112 -16.43 10.08 -7.77
CA HIS A 112 -17.68 9.51 -7.24
C HIS A 112 -18.25 8.34 -8.07
N GLN A 113 -17.35 7.48 -8.61
CA GLN A 113 -17.70 6.37 -9.51
C GLN A 113 -17.19 5.03 -8.95
N PRO A 114 -17.86 4.42 -7.95
CA PRO A 114 -17.38 3.20 -7.29
C PRO A 114 -17.27 1.99 -8.24
N THR A 115 -18.08 1.97 -9.30
CA THR A 115 -18.13 0.87 -10.29
C THR A 115 -17.26 1.14 -11.52
N LEU A 116 -16.52 2.27 -11.57
CA LEU A 116 -15.65 2.57 -12.71
C LEU A 116 -14.69 1.41 -12.96
N ASN A 117 -14.71 0.85 -14.17
CA ASN A 117 -13.79 -0.20 -14.57
C ASN A 117 -12.43 0.41 -14.91
N ILE A 118 -11.57 0.51 -13.91
CA ILE A 118 -10.19 0.98 -14.02
C ILE A 118 -9.24 -0.15 -13.62
N ASN A 119 -8.23 -0.40 -14.45
CA ASN A 119 -7.20 -1.40 -14.26
C ASN A 119 -5.92 -0.90 -14.94
N LEU A 120 -5.07 -0.22 -14.19
CA LEU A 120 -3.83 0.36 -14.67
C LEU A 120 -2.71 -0.67 -14.70
N SER A 121 -1.68 -0.44 -15.52
CA SER A 121 -0.59 -1.38 -15.71
C SER A 121 0.49 -1.22 -14.64
N GLU A 122 0.63 -2.18 -13.76
CA GLU A 122 1.76 -2.27 -12.84
C GLU A 122 3.07 -2.52 -13.60
N ALA A 123 3.02 -3.23 -14.73
CA ALA A 123 4.19 -3.47 -15.58
C ALA A 123 4.70 -2.17 -16.22
N ASP A 124 3.81 -1.32 -16.72
CA ASP A 124 4.19 0.00 -17.26
C ASP A 124 4.88 0.85 -16.20
N LEU A 125 4.24 0.99 -15.05
CA LEU A 125 4.80 1.75 -13.94
C LEU A 125 6.17 1.23 -13.51
N PHE A 126 6.35 -0.09 -13.46
CA PHE A 126 7.55 -0.72 -12.91
C PHE A 126 8.71 -0.83 -13.90
N PHE A 127 8.44 -1.14 -15.17
CA PHE A 127 9.48 -1.49 -16.14
C PHE A 127 9.73 -0.43 -17.24
N CYS A 128 8.87 0.59 -17.38
CA CYS A 128 8.96 1.51 -18.52
C CYS A 128 9.58 2.88 -18.23
N HIS A 129 10.23 3.08 -17.09
CA HIS A 129 10.70 4.42 -16.70
C HIS A 129 12.20 4.45 -16.39
N ASP A 130 13.02 4.05 -17.37
CA ASP A 130 14.48 3.88 -17.28
C ASP A 130 15.26 5.13 -16.84
N GLY A 131 14.71 6.33 -17.02
CA GLY A 131 15.33 7.59 -16.58
C GLY A 131 15.10 7.97 -15.14
N VAL A 132 14.25 7.25 -14.41
CA VAL A 132 13.85 7.53 -13.02
C VAL A 132 14.17 6.34 -12.11
N GLN A 133 15.29 5.65 -12.34
CA GLN A 133 15.65 4.43 -11.60
C GLN A 133 14.46 3.46 -11.51
N GLY A 134 14.03 2.91 -12.65
CA GLY A 134 12.96 1.94 -12.74
C GLY A 134 13.19 0.74 -11.82
N GLY A 135 12.11 0.10 -11.39
CA GLY A 135 12.18 -1.07 -10.55
C GLY A 135 12.70 -2.29 -11.31
N SER A 136 13.33 -3.22 -10.59
CA SER A 136 13.56 -4.56 -11.07
C SER A 136 13.04 -5.60 -10.07
N CYS A 137 12.71 -6.77 -10.55
CA CYS A 137 12.15 -7.83 -9.70
C CYS A 137 13.09 -8.23 -8.56
N GLY A 138 14.40 -8.12 -8.77
CA GLY A 138 15.42 -8.47 -7.77
C GLY A 138 15.74 -7.37 -6.78
N HIS A 139 15.59 -6.09 -7.17
CA HIS A 139 16.01 -4.94 -6.34
C HIS A 139 14.83 -4.15 -5.77
N GLY A 140 13.63 -4.32 -6.33
CA GLY A 140 12.46 -3.56 -5.91
C GLY A 140 12.51 -2.09 -6.37
N TRP A 141 11.79 -1.21 -5.66
CA TRP A 141 11.68 0.21 -5.99
C TRP A 141 11.25 1.03 -4.77
N ASN A 142 11.07 2.37 -4.95
CA ASN A 142 10.55 3.27 -3.91
C ASN A 142 9.35 4.10 -4.40
N VAL A 143 8.59 4.69 -3.46
CA VAL A 143 7.27 5.29 -3.73
C VAL A 143 7.37 6.63 -4.45
N ASN A 144 8.32 7.50 -4.05
CA ASN A 144 8.41 8.84 -4.63
C ASN A 144 8.66 8.84 -6.15
N PRO A 145 9.62 8.09 -6.72
CA PRO A 145 9.74 7.94 -8.16
C PRO A 145 8.49 7.38 -8.82
N ALA A 146 7.86 6.36 -8.23
CA ALA A 146 6.64 5.77 -8.78
C ALA A 146 5.49 6.78 -8.90
N LEU A 147 5.24 7.57 -7.86
CA LEU A 147 4.23 8.63 -7.90
C LEU A 147 4.64 9.81 -8.79
N THR A 148 5.94 10.08 -8.93
CA THR A 148 6.46 11.07 -9.89
C THR A 148 6.18 10.65 -11.34
N VAL A 149 6.29 9.36 -11.66
CA VAL A 149 5.86 8.82 -12.95
C VAL A 149 4.37 9.06 -13.19
N PHE A 150 3.52 8.73 -12.21
CA PHE A 150 2.08 9.02 -12.33
C PHE A 150 1.79 10.49 -12.57
N LYS A 151 2.51 11.39 -11.90
CA LYS A 151 2.34 12.84 -12.08
C LYS A 151 2.78 13.33 -13.45
N ASN A 152 3.95 12.93 -13.90
CA ASN A 152 4.59 13.50 -15.10
C ASN A 152 4.13 12.81 -16.39
N SER A 153 4.17 11.48 -16.41
CA SER A 153 3.90 10.66 -17.59
C SER A 153 2.50 10.07 -17.58
N GLY A 154 2.02 9.67 -16.40
CA GLY A 154 0.84 8.85 -16.26
C GLY A 154 1.13 7.37 -16.57
N VAL A 155 0.15 6.52 -16.27
CA VAL A 155 0.23 5.06 -16.44
C VAL A 155 -0.98 4.60 -17.23
N PRO A 156 -0.79 3.86 -18.35
CA PRO A 156 -1.88 3.32 -19.15
C PRO A 156 -2.54 2.12 -18.45
N ASP A 157 -3.62 1.63 -19.04
CA ASP A 157 -4.29 0.44 -18.54
C ASP A 157 -3.49 -0.85 -18.81
N GLU A 158 -3.80 -1.88 -18.04
CA GLU A 158 -3.17 -3.21 -18.05
C GLU A 158 -3.16 -3.88 -19.44
N LYS A 159 -4.16 -3.61 -20.30
CA LYS A 159 -4.19 -4.17 -21.66
C LYS A 159 -3.13 -3.56 -22.56
N CYS A 160 -2.65 -2.36 -22.25
CA CYS A 160 -1.59 -1.69 -23.00
C CYS A 160 -0.21 -2.31 -22.76
N PHE A 161 0.04 -2.75 -21.54
CA PHE A 161 1.26 -3.48 -21.17
C PHE A 161 0.95 -4.45 -20.03
N PRO A 162 0.58 -5.70 -20.32
CA PRO A 162 0.20 -6.70 -19.33
C PRO A 162 1.35 -7.07 -18.39
N TYR A 163 1.01 -7.27 -17.12
CA TYR A 163 1.98 -7.65 -16.08
C TYR A 163 2.46 -9.10 -16.21
N SER A 164 3.76 -9.31 -16.04
CA SER A 164 4.38 -10.60 -15.77
C SER A 164 5.38 -10.48 -14.62
N ASP A 165 5.62 -11.59 -13.93
CA ASP A 165 6.40 -11.64 -12.68
C ASP A 165 7.90 -11.86 -12.87
N HIS A 166 8.45 -11.32 -13.96
CA HIS A 166 9.88 -11.29 -14.27
C HIS A 166 10.24 -9.97 -14.97
N ASP A 167 11.50 -9.61 -14.92
CA ASP A 167 12.00 -8.42 -15.60
C ASP A 167 11.74 -8.55 -17.11
N GLN A 168 11.18 -7.49 -17.69
CA GLN A 168 10.77 -7.45 -19.10
C GLN A 168 11.07 -6.09 -19.71
N PRO A 169 11.44 -6.05 -21.00
CA PRO A 169 11.61 -4.80 -21.70
C PRO A 169 10.28 -4.07 -21.85
N CYS A 170 10.31 -2.75 -21.77
CA CYS A 170 9.11 -1.93 -21.97
C CYS A 170 8.51 -2.12 -23.38
N LYS A 171 7.29 -2.64 -23.44
CA LYS A 171 6.54 -2.90 -24.69
C LYS A 171 5.12 -2.33 -24.63
N ARG A 172 5.03 -1.00 -24.53
CA ARG A 172 3.75 -0.28 -24.50
C ARG A 172 3.00 -0.39 -25.82
N CYS A 173 1.68 -0.34 -25.78
CA CYS A 173 0.88 -0.11 -26.97
C CYS A 173 1.15 1.28 -27.58
N ALA A 174 0.93 1.44 -28.88
CA ALA A 174 1.26 2.68 -29.61
C ALA A 174 0.50 3.91 -29.08
N ASP A 175 -0.71 3.72 -28.58
CA ASP A 175 -1.59 4.79 -28.10
C ASP A 175 -1.53 4.98 -26.55
N TRP A 176 -0.52 4.48 -25.89
CA TRP A 176 -0.39 4.49 -24.44
C TRP A 176 -0.59 5.88 -23.80
N LYS A 177 -0.11 6.95 -24.45
CA LYS A 177 -0.25 8.33 -23.95
C LYS A 177 -1.72 8.78 -23.85
N LYS A 178 -2.57 8.32 -24.76
CA LYS A 178 -4.02 8.62 -24.74
C LYS A 178 -4.76 7.84 -23.66
N ARG A 179 -4.19 6.71 -23.22
CA ARG A 179 -4.77 5.80 -22.23
C ARG A 179 -4.25 6.06 -20.83
N ALA A 180 -3.17 6.86 -20.72
CA ALA A 180 -2.49 7.10 -19.46
C ALA A 180 -3.33 7.95 -18.49
N VAL A 181 -3.48 7.44 -17.27
CA VAL A 181 -4.05 8.17 -16.13
C VAL A 181 -2.93 8.88 -15.41
N LYS A 182 -3.11 10.18 -15.16
CA LYS A 182 -2.20 11.02 -14.39
C LYS A 182 -2.81 11.42 -13.06
N ILE A 183 -1.95 11.68 -12.08
CA ILE A 183 -2.30 12.38 -10.85
C ILE A 183 -1.85 13.85 -10.95
N LYS A 184 -2.54 14.74 -10.26
CA LYS A 184 -2.18 16.17 -10.17
C LYS A 184 -1.03 16.38 -9.18
N ALA A 185 -1.13 15.75 -8.04
CA ALA A 185 -0.16 15.86 -6.95
C ALA A 185 -0.15 14.61 -6.07
N PHE A 186 0.90 14.48 -5.27
CA PHE A 186 0.95 13.54 -4.15
C PHE A 186 1.62 14.19 -2.93
N HIS A 187 1.28 13.72 -1.75
CA HIS A 187 1.68 14.30 -0.48
C HIS A 187 2.14 13.22 0.47
N ALA A 188 3.35 13.38 1.02
CA ALA A 188 3.85 12.55 2.08
C ALA A 188 3.25 13.01 3.42
N ILE A 189 2.64 12.10 4.17
CA ILE A 189 1.93 12.38 5.42
C ILE A 189 2.58 11.53 6.52
N THR A 190 3.05 12.17 7.59
CA THR A 190 3.75 11.50 8.70
C THR A 190 2.97 11.54 10.02
N VAL A 191 1.85 12.29 10.08
CA VAL A 191 1.03 12.41 11.28
C VAL A 191 -0.21 11.53 11.16
N THR A 192 -0.40 10.60 12.07
CA THR A 192 -1.49 9.62 12.08
C THR A 192 -2.88 10.26 11.96
N GLY A 193 -3.14 11.38 12.64
CA GLY A 193 -4.40 12.11 12.51
C GLY A 193 -4.64 12.67 11.11
N ALA A 194 -3.58 13.20 10.46
CA ALA A 194 -3.65 13.67 9.08
C ALA A 194 -3.85 12.52 8.08
N MET A 195 -3.23 11.35 8.32
CA MET A 195 -3.46 10.14 7.51
C MET A 195 -4.94 9.72 7.53
N LYS A 196 -5.56 9.70 8.73
CA LYS A 196 -6.97 9.35 8.88
C LYS A 196 -7.89 10.39 8.23
N ALA A 197 -7.62 11.67 8.44
CA ALA A 197 -8.37 12.75 7.83
C ALA A 197 -8.28 12.71 6.29
N TRP A 198 -7.08 12.48 5.73
CA TRP A 198 -6.90 12.28 4.31
C TRP A 198 -7.68 11.07 3.81
N LEU A 199 -7.48 9.92 4.47
CA LEU A 199 -8.10 8.66 4.08
C LEU A 199 -9.63 8.77 4.08
N ALA A 200 -10.24 9.38 5.10
CA ALA A 200 -11.69 9.54 5.19
C ALA A 200 -12.27 10.53 4.17
N LYS A 201 -11.47 11.50 3.70
CA LYS A 201 -11.96 12.59 2.84
C LYS A 201 -11.60 12.41 1.36
N TYR A 202 -10.35 12.02 1.08
CA TYR A 202 -9.81 12.08 -0.28
C TYR A 202 -9.63 10.70 -0.92
N GLY A 203 -9.36 9.65 -0.14
CA GLY A 203 -9.20 8.29 -0.64
C GLY A 203 -8.06 7.49 -0.02
N PRO A 204 -7.82 6.27 -0.51
CA PRO A 204 -6.74 5.39 -0.06
C PRO A 204 -5.35 6.01 -0.14
N LEU A 205 -4.48 5.57 0.77
CA LEU A 205 -3.10 6.00 0.89
C LEU A 205 -2.15 4.88 0.47
N VAL A 206 -1.05 5.22 -0.20
CA VAL A 206 0.09 4.30 -0.34
C VAL A 206 0.81 4.23 0.98
N THR A 207 1.18 3.04 1.44
CA THR A 207 2.00 2.86 2.64
C THR A 207 2.96 1.71 2.51
N CYS A 208 4.07 1.79 3.23
CA CYS A 208 5.10 0.75 3.24
C CYS A 208 5.46 0.38 4.68
N PHE A 209 5.96 -0.84 4.85
CA PHE A 209 6.32 -1.35 6.17
C PHE A 209 7.36 -2.47 6.08
N THR A 210 7.97 -2.77 7.21
CA THR A 210 8.93 -3.86 7.34
C THR A 210 8.19 -5.19 7.53
N VAL A 211 8.53 -6.20 6.74
CA VAL A 211 7.97 -7.55 6.82
C VAL A 211 8.89 -8.49 7.57
N TYR A 212 8.32 -9.20 8.53
CA TYR A 212 8.91 -10.35 9.21
C TYR A 212 8.24 -11.64 8.74
N SER A 213 8.90 -12.78 8.93
CA SER A 213 8.43 -14.05 8.35
C SER A 213 7.10 -14.56 8.91
N ASP A 214 6.65 -14.09 10.08
CA ASP A 214 5.34 -14.40 10.63
C ASP A 214 4.20 -13.78 9.82
N PHE A 215 4.43 -12.60 9.20
CA PHE A 215 3.44 -11.93 8.38
C PHE A 215 3.01 -12.75 7.15
N PHE A 216 3.91 -13.55 6.57
CA PHE A 216 3.56 -14.44 5.46
C PHE A 216 2.43 -15.41 5.81
N SER A 217 2.30 -15.76 7.09
CA SER A 217 1.27 -16.67 7.61
C SER A 217 0.03 -15.96 8.14
N TYR A 218 -0.06 -14.62 8.04
CA TYR A 218 -1.25 -13.90 8.47
C TYR A 218 -2.50 -14.40 7.75
N HIS A 219 -3.59 -14.54 8.51
CA HIS A 219 -4.88 -14.96 7.97
C HIS A 219 -6.01 -14.01 8.36
N THR A 220 -6.23 -13.76 9.63
CA THR A 220 -7.29 -12.85 10.12
C THR A 220 -6.89 -12.22 11.46
N GLY A 221 -7.61 -11.17 11.86
CA GLY A 221 -7.39 -10.44 13.10
C GLY A 221 -6.53 -9.20 12.90
N ILE A 222 -6.03 -8.60 13.98
CA ILE A 222 -5.20 -7.40 13.94
C ILE A 222 -3.74 -7.81 14.08
N TYR A 223 -3.00 -7.78 12.97
CA TYR A 223 -1.59 -8.16 12.94
C TYR A 223 -0.75 -7.29 13.89
N ARG A 224 0.05 -7.97 14.67
CA ARG A 224 1.18 -7.45 15.44
C ARG A 224 2.35 -8.41 15.23
N HIS A 225 3.53 -7.89 14.96
CA HIS A 225 4.71 -8.73 14.88
C HIS A 225 4.98 -9.41 16.23
N VAL A 226 5.18 -10.71 16.22
CA VAL A 226 5.41 -11.52 17.43
C VAL A 226 6.64 -12.41 17.32
N SER A 227 7.06 -12.77 16.09
CA SER A 227 8.20 -13.68 15.91
C SER A 227 8.66 -13.73 14.46
N GLY A 228 9.85 -14.27 14.26
CA GLY A 228 10.41 -14.53 12.94
C GLY A 228 11.53 -13.56 12.57
N VAL A 229 12.13 -13.82 11.40
CA VAL A 229 13.25 -13.04 10.89
C VAL A 229 12.78 -11.95 9.95
N LEU A 230 13.53 -10.86 9.91
CA LEU A 230 13.36 -9.79 8.94
C LEU A 230 13.43 -10.34 7.50
N LYS A 231 12.49 -9.95 6.65
CA LYS A 231 12.41 -10.38 5.25
C LYS A 231 12.64 -9.24 4.25
N GLY A 232 12.29 -8.03 4.58
CA GLY A 232 12.45 -6.86 3.73
C GLY A 232 11.32 -5.86 3.85
N GLY A 233 11.29 -4.89 2.95
CA GLY A 233 10.24 -3.89 2.87
C GLY A 233 9.11 -4.28 1.92
N HIS A 234 7.87 -3.88 2.23
CA HIS A 234 6.68 -4.14 1.43
C HIS A 234 5.81 -2.89 1.33
N CYS A 235 5.19 -2.71 0.17
CA CYS A 235 4.32 -1.57 -0.12
C CYS A 235 2.90 -2.05 -0.45
N VAL A 236 1.90 -1.37 0.08
CA VAL A 236 0.47 -1.73 -0.01
C VAL A 236 -0.40 -0.48 -0.10
N SER A 237 -1.70 -0.66 -0.32
CA SER A 237 -2.69 0.43 -0.25
C SER A 237 -3.47 0.37 1.05
N CYS A 238 -3.39 1.42 1.88
CA CYS A 238 -4.19 1.59 3.08
C CYS A 238 -5.58 2.12 2.68
N VAL A 239 -6.62 1.35 2.94
CA VAL A 239 -8.00 1.62 2.47
C VAL A 239 -8.97 1.95 3.60
N GLY A 240 -8.53 1.86 4.87
CA GLY A 240 -9.39 2.13 6.02
C GLY A 240 -8.65 2.10 7.35
N TYR A 241 -9.39 2.40 8.41
CA TYR A 241 -8.90 2.39 9.78
C TYR A 241 -10.04 2.18 10.79
N ASN A 242 -9.65 1.83 12.02
CA ASN A 242 -10.55 1.80 13.16
C ASN A 242 -9.81 2.31 14.41
N ASP A 243 -10.25 3.44 14.95
CA ASP A 243 -9.62 4.09 16.12
C ASP A 243 -9.95 3.37 17.44
N ILE A 244 -11.15 2.78 17.54
CA ILE A 244 -11.57 2.06 18.75
C ILE A 244 -10.68 0.86 18.97
N GLN A 245 -10.39 0.10 17.91
CA GLN A 245 -9.55 -1.09 17.95
C GLN A 245 -8.08 -0.80 17.55
N ARG A 246 -7.76 0.43 17.12
CA ARG A 246 -6.42 0.95 16.81
C ARG A 246 -5.70 0.15 15.71
N TYR A 247 -6.31 0.06 14.52
CA TYR A 247 -5.71 -0.61 13.36
C TYR A 247 -5.98 0.11 12.04
N TRP A 248 -5.09 -0.14 11.08
CA TRP A 248 -5.26 0.15 9.65
C TRP A 248 -5.81 -1.05 8.91
N ILE A 249 -6.56 -0.81 7.84
CA ILE A 249 -7.03 -1.82 6.88
C ILE A 249 -6.24 -1.63 5.60
N CYS A 250 -5.53 -2.67 5.16
CA CYS A 250 -4.67 -2.58 3.99
C CYS A 250 -5.05 -3.63 2.94
N LYS A 251 -5.01 -3.21 1.66
CA LYS A 251 -5.11 -4.07 0.48
C LYS A 251 -3.71 -4.54 0.10
N ASN A 252 -3.51 -5.85 0.07
CA ASN A 252 -2.25 -6.48 -0.32
C ASN A 252 -2.23 -6.89 -1.81
N SER A 253 -1.07 -7.33 -2.30
CA SER A 253 -0.81 -7.76 -3.67
C SER A 253 -0.26 -9.20 -3.76
N TRP A 254 -0.73 -10.10 -2.90
CA TRP A 254 -0.33 -11.51 -2.86
C TRP A 254 -1.47 -12.48 -3.23
N GLY A 255 -2.43 -11.99 -4.01
CA GLY A 255 -3.60 -12.72 -4.43
C GLY A 255 -4.69 -12.83 -3.36
N PRO A 256 -5.94 -13.18 -3.78
CA PRO A 256 -7.09 -13.20 -2.88
C PRO A 256 -7.10 -14.37 -1.89
N ALA A 257 -6.25 -15.38 -2.08
CA ALA A 257 -6.14 -16.52 -1.17
C ALA A 257 -5.28 -16.22 0.07
N TRP A 258 -4.50 -15.13 0.07
CA TRP A 258 -3.70 -14.70 1.20
C TRP A 258 -4.51 -13.80 2.14
N GLY A 259 -4.22 -13.91 3.43
CA GLY A 259 -4.80 -13.05 4.46
C GLY A 259 -6.33 -13.15 4.53
N ASP A 260 -6.98 -12.05 4.81
CA ASP A 260 -8.44 -11.90 4.83
C ASP A 260 -8.92 -11.49 3.43
N HIS A 261 -9.04 -12.47 2.53
CA HIS A 261 -9.41 -12.26 1.11
C HIS A 261 -8.51 -11.24 0.38
N GLY A 262 -7.19 -11.27 0.63
CA GLY A 262 -6.21 -10.36 0.06
C GLY A 262 -6.01 -9.07 0.86
N PHE A 263 -6.72 -8.88 1.95
CA PHE A 263 -6.58 -7.77 2.88
C PHE A 263 -5.94 -8.21 4.21
N PHE A 264 -5.51 -7.22 4.98
CA PHE A 264 -5.09 -7.42 6.36
C PHE A 264 -5.41 -6.19 7.22
N LYS A 265 -5.53 -6.44 8.52
CA LYS A 265 -5.57 -5.40 9.54
C LYS A 265 -4.25 -5.39 10.27
N ILE A 266 -3.68 -4.22 10.51
CA ILE A 266 -2.42 -4.06 11.22
C ILE A 266 -2.56 -2.98 12.29
N ALA A 267 -2.07 -3.25 13.49
CA ALA A 267 -2.14 -2.28 14.57
C ALA A 267 -1.31 -1.03 14.26
N TYR A 268 -1.78 0.12 14.75
CA TYR A 268 -1.03 1.37 14.63
C TYR A 268 0.38 1.23 15.20
N GLY A 269 1.37 1.85 14.55
CA GLY A 269 2.76 1.84 14.94
C GLY A 269 3.50 0.51 14.68
N GLN A 270 2.83 -0.52 14.17
CA GLN A 270 3.49 -1.81 13.94
C GLN A 270 4.37 -1.78 12.69
N VAL A 271 5.61 -2.22 12.86
CA VAL A 271 6.61 -2.45 11.81
C VAL A 271 6.76 -1.30 10.81
N GLY A 272 6.46 -0.06 11.24
CA GLY A 272 6.59 1.14 10.44
C GLY A 272 5.42 1.43 9.49
N ILE A 273 4.27 0.75 9.60
CA ILE A 273 3.12 0.89 8.68
C ILE A 273 2.61 2.33 8.54
N ASP A 274 2.70 3.13 9.58
CA ASP A 274 2.26 4.52 9.64
C ASP A 274 3.40 5.50 9.95
N ALA A 275 4.64 5.13 9.63
CA ALA A 275 5.77 6.04 9.66
C ALA A 275 5.60 7.15 8.60
N ILE A 276 5.17 6.75 7.41
CA ILE A 276 4.86 7.65 6.30
C ILE A 276 3.80 7.00 5.39
N MET A 277 2.81 7.78 4.97
CA MET A 277 1.84 7.40 3.95
C MET A 277 1.76 8.48 2.87
N TRP A 278 1.42 8.09 1.64
CA TRP A 278 1.29 9.03 0.53
C TRP A 278 -0.16 9.10 0.05
N GLY A 279 -0.72 10.31 0.08
CA GLY A 279 -2.00 10.64 -0.51
C GLY A 279 -1.83 11.14 -1.94
N VAL A 280 -2.77 10.83 -2.84
CA VAL A 280 -2.74 11.27 -4.24
C VAL A 280 -3.99 12.09 -4.60
N GLU A 281 -3.79 13.13 -5.41
CA GLU A 281 -4.86 13.93 -6.03
C GLU A 281 -4.97 13.57 -7.51
N VAL A 282 -6.18 13.24 -7.97
CA VAL A 282 -6.46 12.82 -9.36
C VAL A 282 -7.12 13.91 -10.18
#